data_88a4b783b554a605222737bed6fd093b
#
_entry.id   88a4b783b554a605222737bed6fd093b
#
_cell.length_a   1.000
_cell.length_b   1.000
_cell.length_c   1.000
_cell.angle_alpha   90.00
_cell.angle_beta   90.00
_cell.angle_gamma   90.00
#
_symmetry.space_group_name_H-M   'P 1'
#
loop_
_entity.id
_entity.type
_entity.pdbx_description
1 polymer ?
#
loop_
_entity_poly.entity_id
_entity_poly.type
_entity_poly.pdbx_seq_one_letter_code
_entity_poly.pdbx_strand_id
1 'polypeptide(L)'
;MTDNARESIAFVGDSLVAGGRWDEWFPDLDVHNFGVAGSTTDDLLDRLDEIVQAGPDELVLLVGTEDLSRRGSVEHIVRNIETALVTLRKELPGTRLLLVSILPRGHEFADRIHEANRHLWQFVATVHGQYLDAWPGLALDDGELNPVYTADRLHLNDRGYEAWLAELGPALERLRDQPPMSGVITLPRLQS
;
A
#
# COMPACT_ATOMS: atom_id res chain seq x y z
N MET A 1 1.58 -12.41 -33.49
CA MET A 1 1.77 -12.90 -32.14
C MET A 1 1.78 -11.65 -31.26
N THR A 2 0.67 -11.33 -30.63
CA THR A 2 0.63 -10.26 -29.63
C THR A 2 1.38 -10.78 -28.42
N ASP A 3 2.55 -10.20 -28.18
CA ASP A 3 3.27 -10.36 -26.93
C ASP A 3 2.31 -9.88 -25.83
N ASN A 4 1.72 -10.84 -25.11
CA ASN A 4 0.81 -10.52 -24.03
C ASN A 4 1.71 -10.17 -22.84
N ALA A 5 2.17 -8.91 -22.77
CA ALA A 5 2.96 -8.43 -21.66
C ALA A 5 2.21 -8.79 -20.37
N ARG A 6 2.91 -9.38 -19.40
CA ARG A 6 2.33 -9.68 -18.09
C ARG A 6 1.89 -8.35 -17.45
N GLU A 7 0.75 -8.38 -16.77
CA GLU A 7 0.31 -7.25 -15.95
C GLU A 7 1.34 -7.00 -14.83
N SER A 8 1.75 -5.75 -14.67
CA SER A 8 2.81 -5.39 -13.72
C SER A 8 2.22 -4.90 -12.41
N ILE A 9 2.86 -5.31 -11.30
CA ILE A 9 2.47 -4.89 -9.95
C ILE A 9 3.68 -4.38 -9.19
N ALA A 10 3.55 -3.23 -8.55
CA ALA A 10 4.55 -2.67 -7.65
C ALA A 10 4.09 -2.79 -6.19
N PHE A 11 4.95 -3.37 -5.35
CA PHE A 11 4.81 -3.33 -3.90
C PHE A 11 5.73 -2.27 -3.35
N VAL A 12 5.18 -1.25 -2.71
CA VAL A 12 5.88 -0.03 -2.29
C VAL A 12 5.77 0.13 -0.78
N GLY A 13 6.90 0.34 -0.09
CA GLY A 13 6.83 0.58 1.34
C GLY A 13 8.12 0.38 2.12
N ASP A 14 7.96 -0.03 3.36
CA ASP A 14 9.03 -0.20 4.34
C ASP A 14 9.55 -1.66 4.43
N SER A 15 10.08 -2.05 5.60
CA SER A 15 10.65 -3.38 5.84
C SER A 15 9.63 -4.52 5.67
N LEU A 16 8.35 -4.27 5.93
CA LEU A 16 7.29 -5.27 5.78
C LEU A 16 7.06 -5.59 4.30
N VAL A 17 7.16 -4.60 3.43
CA VAL A 17 7.11 -4.79 1.98
C VAL A 17 8.41 -5.40 1.47
N ALA A 18 9.57 -4.91 1.93
CA ALA A 18 10.89 -5.43 1.53
C ALA A 18 11.06 -6.92 1.81
N GLY A 19 10.48 -7.42 2.92
CA GLY A 19 10.59 -8.81 3.35
C GLY A 19 9.67 -9.79 2.63
N GLY A 20 8.76 -9.31 1.78
CA GLY A 20 7.84 -10.17 1.03
C GLY A 20 8.50 -10.88 -0.15
N ARG A 21 8.15 -12.12 -0.37
CA ARG A 21 8.56 -12.92 -1.54
C ARG A 21 7.51 -12.77 -2.64
N TRP A 22 7.27 -11.55 -3.07
CA TRP A 22 6.15 -11.18 -3.93
C TRP A 22 6.16 -11.88 -5.29
N ASP A 23 7.33 -12.07 -5.88
CA ASP A 23 7.53 -12.79 -7.14
C ASP A 23 7.20 -14.29 -7.04
N GLU A 24 7.46 -14.91 -5.88
CA GLU A 24 7.07 -16.29 -5.62
C GLU A 24 5.55 -16.42 -5.40
N TRP A 25 4.94 -15.44 -4.75
CA TRP A 25 3.51 -15.46 -4.42
C TRP A 25 2.63 -15.02 -5.60
N PHE A 26 3.16 -14.22 -6.52
CA PHE A 26 2.46 -13.74 -7.71
C PHE A 26 3.24 -14.06 -9.00
N PRO A 27 3.47 -15.36 -9.31
CA PRO A 27 4.36 -15.78 -10.42
C PRO A 27 3.82 -15.41 -11.82
N ASP A 28 2.52 -15.10 -11.92
CA ASP A 28 1.88 -14.75 -13.18
C ASP A 28 1.97 -13.24 -13.50
N LEU A 29 2.44 -12.44 -12.57
CA LEU A 29 2.62 -10.99 -12.69
C LEU A 29 4.08 -10.62 -12.95
N ASP A 30 4.31 -9.43 -13.50
CA ASP A 30 5.60 -8.76 -13.50
C ASP A 30 5.75 -7.95 -12.21
N VAL A 31 6.47 -8.50 -11.23
CA VAL A 31 6.51 -7.99 -9.87
C VAL A 31 7.70 -7.06 -9.65
N HIS A 32 7.43 -5.86 -9.13
CA HIS A 32 8.43 -4.89 -8.71
C HIS A 32 8.34 -4.67 -7.19
N ASN A 33 9.40 -5.01 -6.45
CA ASN A 33 9.47 -4.77 -5.02
C ASN A 33 10.24 -3.48 -4.72
N PHE A 34 9.53 -2.40 -4.38
CA PHE A 34 10.06 -1.11 -3.94
C PHE A 34 10.05 -0.95 -2.41
N GLY A 35 9.97 -2.06 -1.66
CA GLY A 35 10.11 -2.04 -0.21
C GLY A 35 11.55 -1.75 0.19
N VAL A 36 11.75 -0.88 1.19
CA VAL A 36 13.07 -0.57 1.74
C VAL A 36 13.03 -0.67 3.26
N ALA A 37 13.89 -1.53 3.79
CA ALA A 37 13.99 -1.72 5.24
C ALA A 37 14.37 -0.40 5.95
N GLY A 38 13.60 -0.05 6.99
CA GLY A 38 13.80 1.18 7.76
C GLY A 38 13.31 2.46 7.07
N SER A 39 12.63 2.35 5.93
CA SER A 39 12.09 3.51 5.21
C SER A 39 10.92 4.13 5.96
N THR A 40 10.97 5.45 6.11
CA THR A 40 9.88 6.30 6.61
C THR A 40 9.01 6.80 5.47
N THR A 41 7.94 7.49 5.81
CA THR A 41 7.12 8.20 4.82
C THR A 41 7.87 9.35 4.13
N ASP A 42 8.83 9.98 4.79
CA ASP A 42 9.70 10.99 4.15
C ASP A 42 10.62 10.34 3.09
N ASP A 43 11.25 9.20 3.44
CA ASP A 43 12.09 8.44 2.50
C ASP A 43 11.28 7.94 1.29
N LEU A 44 9.99 7.61 1.47
CA LEU A 44 9.10 7.27 0.37
C LEU A 44 8.90 8.44 -0.58
N LEU A 45 8.64 9.65 -0.05
CA LEU A 45 8.44 10.84 -0.90
C LEU A 45 9.65 11.14 -1.78
N ASP A 46 10.86 10.96 -1.23
CA ASP A 46 12.12 11.17 -1.97
C ASP A 46 12.33 10.16 -3.11
N ARG A 47 11.60 9.03 -3.08
CA ARG A 47 11.75 7.92 -4.03
C ARG A 47 10.59 7.75 -5.00
N LEU A 48 9.59 8.64 -4.99
CA LEU A 48 8.41 8.51 -5.87
C LEU A 48 8.75 8.47 -7.35
N ASP A 49 9.80 9.21 -7.77
CA ASP A 49 10.20 9.28 -9.18
C ASP A 49 10.60 7.91 -9.75
N GLU A 50 11.27 7.05 -8.97
CA GLU A 50 11.63 5.70 -9.43
C GLU A 50 10.40 4.80 -9.64
N ILE A 51 9.38 4.95 -8.78
CA ILE A 51 8.13 4.22 -8.87
C ILE A 51 7.32 4.70 -10.08
N VAL A 52 7.29 6.01 -10.29
CA VAL A 52 6.64 6.64 -11.45
C VAL A 52 7.31 6.18 -12.74
N GLN A 53 8.65 6.10 -12.79
CA GLN A 53 9.39 5.62 -13.96
C GLN A 53 9.10 4.16 -14.29
N ALA A 54 8.85 3.31 -13.29
CA ALA A 54 8.47 1.93 -13.51
C ALA A 54 7.09 1.78 -14.16
N GLY A 55 6.17 2.71 -13.89
CA GLY A 55 4.86 2.77 -14.52
C GLY A 55 4.00 1.52 -14.34
N PRO A 56 3.82 0.97 -13.13
CA PRO A 56 3.13 -0.29 -12.92
C PRO A 56 1.64 -0.18 -13.23
N ASP A 57 1.01 -1.29 -13.65
CA ASP A 57 -0.44 -1.38 -13.83
C ASP A 57 -1.19 -1.36 -12.51
N GLU A 58 -0.59 -1.97 -11.48
CA GLU A 58 -1.11 -2.04 -10.11
C GLU A 58 -0.05 -1.59 -9.11
N LEU A 59 -0.47 -0.91 -8.04
CA LEU A 59 0.43 -0.46 -6.98
C LEU A 59 -0.20 -0.72 -5.61
N VAL A 60 0.53 -1.45 -4.78
CA VAL A 60 0.20 -1.72 -3.37
C VAL A 60 1.13 -0.89 -2.50
N LEU A 61 0.57 0.01 -1.68
CA LEU A 61 1.32 0.87 -0.78
C LEU A 61 1.09 0.48 0.67
N LEU A 62 2.18 0.21 1.40
CA LEU A 62 2.19 0.01 2.85
C LEU A 62 3.43 0.66 3.45
N VAL A 63 3.25 1.72 4.25
CA VAL A 63 4.33 2.46 4.90
C VAL A 63 3.81 3.17 6.16
N GLY A 64 4.68 3.52 7.08
CA GLY A 64 4.38 4.36 8.25
C GLY A 64 4.74 3.73 9.59
N THR A 65 5.05 2.43 9.61
CA THR A 65 5.43 1.78 10.89
C THR A 65 6.79 2.27 11.39
N GLU A 66 7.73 2.59 10.49
CA GLU A 66 9.04 3.12 10.87
C GLU A 66 8.94 4.54 11.44
N ASP A 67 8.07 5.37 10.89
CA ASP A 67 7.77 6.71 11.42
C ASP A 67 7.32 6.63 12.89
N LEU A 68 6.46 5.67 13.22
CA LEU A 68 6.01 5.42 14.59
C LEU A 68 7.18 5.02 15.51
N SER A 69 8.12 4.19 15.02
CA SER A 69 9.35 3.82 15.74
C SER A 69 10.21 5.05 16.04
N ARG A 70 10.28 5.97 15.11
CA ARG A 70 11.02 7.25 15.23
C ARG A 70 10.23 8.37 15.90
N ARG A 71 9.07 8.05 16.50
CA ARG A 71 8.18 8.98 17.19
C ARG A 71 7.59 10.08 16.29
N GLY A 72 7.48 9.80 14.98
CA GLY A 72 6.77 10.66 14.03
C GLY A 72 5.32 10.89 14.45
N SER A 73 4.74 12.07 14.25
CA SER A 73 3.34 12.30 14.58
C SER A 73 2.39 11.63 13.57
N VAL A 74 1.17 11.33 14.00
CA VAL A 74 0.14 10.76 13.12
C VAL A 74 -0.15 11.69 11.95
N GLU A 75 -0.23 13.00 12.21
CA GLU A 75 -0.48 14.01 11.17
C GLU A 75 0.63 14.05 10.11
N HIS A 76 1.90 13.86 10.53
CA HIS A 76 3.03 13.82 9.60
C HIS A 76 2.95 12.59 8.70
N ILE A 77 2.73 11.41 9.30
CA ILE A 77 2.57 10.14 8.58
C ILE A 77 1.43 10.23 7.56
N VAL A 78 0.26 10.66 8.01
CA VAL A 78 -0.94 10.77 7.16
C VAL A 78 -0.68 11.74 6.01
N ARG A 79 -0.17 12.94 6.29
CA ARG A 79 0.12 13.96 5.26
C ARG A 79 1.08 13.44 4.20
N ASN A 80 2.12 12.72 4.61
CA ASN A 80 3.11 12.19 3.67
C ASN A 80 2.50 11.10 2.78
N ILE A 81 1.72 10.18 3.36
CA ILE A 81 1.03 9.14 2.58
C ILE A 81 0.01 9.76 1.62
N GLU A 82 -0.77 10.75 2.06
CA GLU A 82 -1.70 11.50 1.21
C GLU A 82 -0.96 12.19 0.05
N THR A 83 0.19 12.82 0.33
CA THR A 83 1.05 13.46 -0.68
C THR A 83 1.56 12.44 -1.70
N ALA A 84 2.02 11.28 -1.23
CA ALA A 84 2.47 10.20 -2.10
C ALA A 84 1.33 9.72 -3.01
N LEU A 85 0.14 9.46 -2.44
CA LEU A 85 -1.03 9.02 -3.21
C LEU A 85 -1.48 10.04 -4.26
N VAL A 86 -1.49 11.33 -3.92
CA VAL A 86 -1.82 12.41 -4.88
C VAL A 86 -0.80 12.45 -6.01
N THR A 87 0.50 12.37 -5.67
CA THR A 87 1.58 12.39 -6.67
C THR A 87 1.49 11.17 -7.58
N LEU A 88 1.34 9.97 -7.01
CA LEU A 88 1.21 8.74 -7.77
C LEU A 88 -0.03 8.79 -8.69
N ARG A 89 -1.18 9.26 -8.21
CA ARG A 89 -2.37 9.40 -9.04
C ARG A 89 -2.19 10.38 -10.18
N LYS A 90 -1.50 11.49 -9.93
CA LYS A 90 -1.25 12.51 -10.95
C LYS A 90 -0.31 12.01 -12.04
N GLU A 91 0.78 11.37 -11.64
CA GLU A 91 1.83 10.92 -12.57
C GLU A 91 1.49 9.56 -13.23
N LEU A 92 0.68 8.73 -12.55
CA LEU A 92 0.24 7.41 -13.00
C LEU A 92 -1.30 7.32 -13.04
N PRO A 93 -1.97 8.06 -13.94
CA PRO A 93 -3.43 8.12 -13.93
C PRO A 93 -4.11 6.78 -14.24
N GLY A 94 -3.44 5.88 -14.98
CA GLY A 94 -3.96 4.55 -15.33
C GLY A 94 -3.70 3.47 -14.28
N THR A 95 -2.79 3.68 -13.34
CA THR A 95 -2.42 2.67 -12.33
C THR A 95 -3.53 2.47 -11.31
N ARG A 96 -3.85 1.21 -11.00
CA ARG A 96 -4.76 0.85 -9.91
C ARG A 96 -4.02 0.96 -8.58
N LEU A 97 -4.53 1.78 -7.65
CA LEU A 97 -3.91 2.02 -6.35
C LEU A 97 -4.63 1.27 -5.24
N LEU A 98 -3.89 0.46 -4.48
CA LEU A 98 -4.32 -0.19 -3.25
C LEU A 98 -3.48 0.33 -2.08
N LEU A 99 -4.11 1.03 -1.15
CA LEU A 99 -3.50 1.40 0.11
C LEU A 99 -3.82 0.34 1.16
N VAL A 100 -2.80 -0.27 1.74
CA VAL A 100 -2.95 -1.19 2.87
C VAL A 100 -2.89 -0.39 4.17
N SER A 101 -3.72 -0.72 5.13
CA SER A 101 -3.64 -0.17 6.49
C SER A 101 -2.23 -0.35 7.06
N ILE A 102 -1.74 0.60 7.83
CA ILE A 102 -0.55 0.36 8.66
C ILE A 102 -0.86 -0.85 9.54
N LEU A 103 -0.01 -1.87 9.48
CA LEU A 103 -0.25 -3.15 10.16
C LEU A 103 -0.13 -3.01 11.69
N PRO A 104 -0.79 -3.89 12.45
CA PRO A 104 -0.60 -3.95 13.89
C PRO A 104 0.87 -4.25 14.24
N ARG A 105 1.27 -3.78 15.41
CA ARG A 105 2.56 -4.07 16.03
C ARG A 105 2.35 -4.14 17.55
N GLY A 106 3.33 -3.77 18.36
CA GLY A 106 3.12 -3.70 19.81
C GLY A 106 1.88 -2.86 20.16
N HIS A 107 1.04 -3.34 21.10
CA HIS A 107 -0.24 -2.71 21.46
C HIS A 107 -0.10 -1.22 21.86
N GLU A 108 1.08 -0.81 22.35
CA GLU A 108 1.38 0.58 22.69
C GLU A 108 1.30 1.55 21.50
N PHE A 109 1.26 1.03 20.27
CA PHE A 109 1.09 1.80 19.05
C PHE A 109 -0.34 1.77 18.51
N ALA A 110 -1.21 0.90 19.05
CA ALA A 110 -2.52 0.60 18.49
C ALA A 110 -3.38 1.86 18.27
N ASP A 111 -3.52 2.73 19.27
CA ASP A 111 -4.33 3.94 19.17
C ASP A 111 -3.86 4.87 18.04
N ARG A 112 -2.54 5.05 17.93
CA ARG A 112 -1.92 5.90 16.90
C ARG A 112 -2.09 5.32 15.51
N ILE A 113 -1.97 3.99 15.38
CA ILE A 113 -2.17 3.29 14.11
C ILE A 113 -3.65 3.39 13.71
N HIS A 114 -4.58 3.16 14.63
CA HIS A 114 -6.02 3.30 14.35
C HIS A 114 -6.38 4.72 13.91
N GLU A 115 -5.81 5.74 14.54
CA GLU A 115 -6.01 7.12 14.16
C GLU A 115 -5.51 7.38 12.74
N ALA A 116 -4.27 6.98 12.42
CA ALA A 116 -3.71 7.11 11.08
C ALA A 116 -4.56 6.35 10.04
N ASN A 117 -4.86 5.09 10.29
CA ASN A 117 -5.62 4.23 9.39
C ASN A 117 -7.02 4.78 9.10
N ARG A 118 -7.69 5.38 10.10
CA ARG A 118 -8.99 6.04 9.90
C ARG A 118 -8.91 7.20 8.91
N HIS A 119 -7.89 8.06 9.02
CA HIS A 119 -7.69 9.18 8.10
C HIS A 119 -7.37 8.68 6.69
N LEU A 120 -6.47 7.71 6.58
CA LEU A 120 -6.05 7.13 5.30
C LEU A 120 -7.23 6.44 4.58
N TRP A 121 -8.06 5.70 5.31
CA TRP A 121 -9.28 5.08 4.76
C TRP A 121 -10.23 6.14 4.17
N GLN A 122 -10.43 7.26 4.87
CA GLN A 122 -11.29 8.34 4.38
C GLN A 122 -10.71 9.04 3.14
N PHE A 123 -9.38 9.17 3.10
CA PHE A 123 -8.71 9.91 2.05
C PHE A 123 -8.57 9.14 0.74
N VAL A 124 -8.24 7.84 0.79
CA VAL A 124 -7.83 7.06 -0.40
C VAL A 124 -8.86 7.08 -1.54
N ALA A 125 -10.15 7.16 -1.22
CA ALA A 125 -11.21 7.28 -2.21
C ALA A 125 -11.13 8.60 -3.02
N THR A 126 -10.58 9.66 -2.46
CA THR A 126 -10.43 10.96 -3.15
C THR A 126 -9.45 10.92 -4.31
N VAL A 127 -8.50 9.98 -4.26
CA VAL A 127 -7.55 9.70 -5.33
C VAL A 127 -7.94 8.46 -6.16
N HIS A 128 -9.20 8.02 -6.04
CA HIS A 128 -9.71 6.82 -6.72
C HIS A 128 -8.84 5.57 -6.45
N GLY A 129 -8.34 5.45 -5.23
CA GLY A 129 -7.68 4.25 -4.72
C GLY A 129 -8.64 3.37 -3.95
N GLN A 130 -8.26 2.13 -3.73
CA GLN A 130 -8.92 1.21 -2.81
C GLN A 130 -8.14 1.10 -1.50
N TYR A 131 -8.82 0.70 -0.45
CA TYR A 131 -8.24 0.45 0.88
C TYR A 131 -8.37 -1.00 1.27
N LEU A 132 -7.29 -1.57 1.77
CA LEU A 132 -7.28 -2.87 2.44
C LEU A 132 -7.04 -2.66 3.94
N ASP A 133 -8.04 -2.96 4.75
CA ASP A 133 -7.85 -3.11 6.19
C ASP A 133 -7.34 -4.51 6.50
N ALA A 134 -6.05 -4.65 6.72
CA ALA A 134 -5.41 -5.91 7.08
C ALA A 134 -5.38 -6.15 8.61
N TRP A 135 -5.87 -5.19 9.41
CA TRP A 135 -5.85 -5.25 10.86
C TRP A 135 -6.58 -6.48 11.43
N PRO A 136 -7.84 -6.79 11.00
CA PRO A 136 -8.60 -7.89 11.59
C PRO A 136 -7.95 -9.27 11.42
N GLY A 137 -7.16 -9.45 10.34
CA GLY A 137 -6.48 -10.71 10.06
C GLY A 137 -5.18 -10.91 10.86
N LEU A 138 -4.65 -9.83 11.46
CA LEU A 138 -3.32 -9.84 12.06
C LEU A 138 -3.29 -9.47 13.56
N ALA A 139 -4.25 -8.67 14.04
CA ALA A 139 -4.25 -8.17 15.41
C ALA A 139 -5.03 -9.07 16.38
N LEU A 140 -4.65 -9.02 17.64
CA LEU A 140 -5.47 -9.45 18.77
C LEU A 140 -6.47 -8.34 19.16
N ASP A 141 -7.43 -8.67 20.04
CA ASP A 141 -8.47 -7.74 20.51
C ASP A 141 -7.90 -6.49 21.21
N ASP A 142 -6.72 -6.57 21.80
CA ASP A 142 -6.02 -5.46 22.45
C ASP A 142 -5.17 -4.62 21.49
N GLY A 143 -5.16 -4.97 20.20
CA GLY A 143 -4.39 -4.30 19.16
C GLY A 143 -2.95 -4.76 19.01
N GLU A 144 -2.51 -5.75 19.80
CA GLU A 144 -1.21 -6.38 19.63
C GLU A 144 -1.16 -7.17 18.33
N LEU A 145 -0.06 -7.09 17.58
CA LEU A 145 0.21 -8.04 16.51
C LEU A 145 0.26 -9.44 17.09
N ASN A 146 -0.56 -10.34 16.54
CA ASN A 146 -0.67 -11.70 17.06
C ASN A 146 0.73 -12.38 17.13
N PRO A 147 1.17 -12.83 18.32
CA PRO A 147 2.50 -13.41 18.51
C PRO A 147 2.80 -14.64 17.65
N VAL A 148 1.77 -15.29 17.10
CA VAL A 148 1.93 -16.39 16.15
C VAL A 148 2.54 -15.89 14.82
N TYR A 149 2.35 -14.61 14.49
CA TYR A 149 2.75 -14.01 13.24
C TYR A 149 4.08 -13.24 13.30
N THR A 150 4.67 -13.11 14.49
CA THR A 150 5.86 -12.26 14.69
C THR A 150 6.75 -12.82 15.81
N ALA A 151 8.05 -12.53 15.72
CA ALA A 151 9.00 -12.82 16.81
C ALA A 151 9.38 -11.55 17.60
N ASP A 152 9.19 -10.37 17.04
CA ASP A 152 9.65 -9.08 17.58
C ASP A 152 8.54 -8.03 17.71
N ARG A 153 7.27 -8.46 17.53
CA ARG A 153 6.07 -7.60 17.61
C ARG A 153 5.98 -6.54 16.49
N LEU A 154 6.70 -6.76 15.39
CA LEU A 154 6.74 -5.84 14.24
C LEU A 154 6.84 -6.58 12.91
N HIS A 155 7.93 -7.36 12.72
CA HIS A 155 8.17 -8.05 11.47
C HIS A 155 7.35 -9.33 11.40
N LEU A 156 6.78 -9.58 10.22
CA LEU A 156 6.01 -10.80 9.98
C LEU A 156 6.93 -11.99 9.72
N ASN A 157 6.60 -13.12 10.32
CA ASN A 157 7.13 -14.42 9.92
C ASN A 157 6.31 -15.00 8.75
N ASP A 158 6.64 -16.23 8.29
CA ASP A 158 5.92 -16.86 7.18
C ASP A 158 4.41 -16.95 7.42
N ARG A 159 3.96 -17.27 8.63
CA ARG A 159 2.53 -17.31 8.97
C ARG A 159 1.88 -15.94 8.95
N GLY A 160 2.62 -14.91 9.34
CA GLY A 160 2.14 -13.53 9.27
C GLY A 160 1.95 -13.07 7.83
N TYR A 161 2.87 -13.42 6.95
CA TYR A 161 2.71 -13.16 5.52
C TYR A 161 1.57 -13.98 4.91
N GLU A 162 1.40 -15.25 5.29
CA GLU A 162 0.25 -16.05 4.86
C GLU A 162 -1.09 -15.41 5.27
N ALA A 163 -1.18 -14.92 6.51
CA ALA A 163 -2.37 -14.22 7.00
C ALA A 163 -2.60 -12.91 6.24
N TRP A 164 -1.56 -12.13 5.97
CA TRP A 164 -1.69 -10.91 5.15
C TRP A 164 -2.10 -11.23 3.72
N LEU A 165 -1.50 -12.24 3.09
CA LEU A 165 -1.85 -12.68 1.73
C LEU A 165 -3.30 -13.14 1.60
N ALA A 166 -3.86 -13.76 2.66
CA ALA A 166 -5.26 -14.16 2.69
C ALA A 166 -6.23 -12.96 2.57
N GLU A 167 -5.82 -11.79 3.06
CA GLU A 167 -6.58 -10.54 2.91
C GLU A 167 -6.24 -9.81 1.60
N LEU A 168 -4.95 -9.83 1.21
CA LEU A 168 -4.45 -9.12 0.03
C LEU A 168 -4.96 -9.72 -1.27
N GLY A 169 -5.01 -11.04 -1.39
CA GLY A 169 -5.46 -11.71 -2.62
C GLY A 169 -6.85 -11.25 -3.08
N PRO A 170 -7.90 -11.39 -2.22
CA PRO A 170 -9.23 -10.89 -2.55
C PRO A 170 -9.29 -9.37 -2.78
N ALA A 171 -8.42 -8.59 -2.14
CA ALA A 171 -8.36 -7.14 -2.36
C ALA A 171 -7.82 -6.82 -3.76
N LEU A 172 -6.80 -7.53 -4.23
CA LEU A 172 -6.27 -7.39 -5.60
C LEU A 172 -7.30 -7.83 -6.64
N GLU A 173 -8.05 -8.90 -6.40
CA GLU A 173 -9.15 -9.31 -7.29
C GLU A 173 -10.19 -8.18 -7.43
N ARG A 174 -10.65 -7.62 -6.30
CA ARG A 174 -11.58 -6.47 -6.31
C ARG A 174 -10.99 -5.24 -7.01
N LEU A 175 -9.68 -5.01 -6.87
CA LEU A 175 -8.99 -3.90 -7.51
C LEU A 175 -9.02 -4.04 -9.04
N ARG A 176 -8.89 -5.26 -9.56
CA ARG A 176 -8.92 -5.59 -10.99
C ARG A 176 -10.32 -5.50 -11.59
N ASP A 177 -11.35 -5.84 -10.81
CA ASP A 177 -12.75 -5.78 -11.24
C ASP A 177 -13.24 -4.33 -11.48
N GLN A 178 -12.55 -3.33 -10.93
CA GLN A 178 -12.88 -1.94 -11.23
C GLN A 178 -12.32 -1.55 -12.60
N PRO A 179 -13.12 -0.84 -13.44
CA PRO A 179 -12.61 -0.36 -14.71
C PRO A 179 -11.40 0.55 -14.46
N PRO A 180 -10.34 0.44 -15.28
CA PRO A 180 -9.23 1.37 -15.19
C PRO A 180 -9.78 2.79 -15.33
N MET A 181 -9.25 3.73 -14.55
CA MET A 181 -9.61 5.14 -14.65
C MET A 181 -9.41 5.58 -16.10
N SER A 182 -10.48 5.63 -16.87
CA SER A 182 -10.43 6.12 -18.24
C SER A 182 -9.99 7.57 -18.21
N GLY A 183 -8.90 7.85 -18.92
CA GLY A 183 -8.35 9.18 -19.02
C GLY A 183 -9.42 10.22 -19.39
N VAL A 184 -9.22 11.42 -18.86
CA VAL A 184 -9.77 12.70 -19.28
C VAL A 184 -11.14 12.62 -19.96
N ILE A 185 -12.18 12.96 -19.23
CA ILE A 185 -13.44 13.40 -19.82
C ILE A 185 -13.11 14.67 -20.60
N THR A 186 -12.88 14.53 -21.91
CA THR A 186 -12.78 15.66 -22.80
C THR A 186 -14.20 16.22 -22.91
N LEU A 187 -14.49 17.27 -22.14
CA LEU A 187 -15.74 18.01 -22.29
C LEU A 187 -15.82 18.48 -23.74
N PRO A 188 -16.93 18.23 -24.46
CA PRO A 188 -17.12 18.76 -25.80
C PRO A 188 -17.05 20.27 -25.71
N ARG A 189 -16.21 20.88 -26.56
CA ARG A 189 -16.19 22.35 -26.74
C ARG A 189 -17.58 22.78 -27.18
N LEU A 190 -18.26 23.55 -26.34
CA LEU A 190 -19.44 24.29 -26.77
C LEU A 190 -18.99 25.18 -27.92
N GLN A 191 -19.44 24.89 -29.12
CA GLN A 191 -19.31 25.80 -30.26
C GLN A 191 -20.27 26.96 -30.03
N SER A 192 -19.72 28.13 -29.91
CA SER A 192 -20.41 29.42 -29.89
C SER A 192 -20.77 29.85 -31.30
#